data_6da1f5fb1362f2cff6d07e289ac6614e
#
_entry.id   6da1f5fb1362f2cff6d07e289ac6614e
#
_cell.length_a   1.000
_cell.length_b   1.000
_cell.length_c   1.000
_cell.angle_alpha   90.00
_cell.angle_beta   90.00
_cell.angle_gamma   90.00
#
_symmetry.space_group_name_H-M   'P 1'
#
loop_
_entity.id
_entity.type
_entity.pdbx_description
1 polymer ?
#
loop_
_entity_poly.entity_id
_entity_poly.type
_entity_poly.pdbx_seq_one_letter_code
_entity_poly.pdbx_strand_id
1 'polypeptide(L)'
;MRFYLKRFTQVISIFLVIALANFTFQYIFPNSYQRFFEPIPNKVERPTELEPNEFNVEVSLMRLGIPTGAVDGVWDQRSRQGFCIWRELTGRDLNRDVPDLAEQRAIVETQRLTLDRDFIVGVNINKACQSAVWVKDATMQNFEIIYVSTGVEPGGTDVGTWSITWKVNRWYESVQIPDGWMYKPMFFAYKGQALHGSENDSFVHWYPASHGCVRMLHKDIEKLWSAGFGLGDKVRVYGKWQG
;
A
#
# COMPACT_ATOMS: atom_id res chain seq x y z
N MET A 1 -12.66 49.71 -44.22
CA MET A 1 -13.21 48.61 -44.99
C MET A 1 -12.19 47.49 -45.35
N ARG A 2 -10.91 47.79 -45.64
CA ARG A 2 -9.89 46.75 -45.97
C ARG A 2 -9.45 45.87 -44.77
N PHE A 3 -9.62 46.30 -43.55
CA PHE A 3 -9.19 45.54 -42.37
C PHE A 3 -10.18 44.41 -41.97
N TYR A 4 -11.46 44.63 -42.20
CA TYR A 4 -12.50 43.65 -41.94
C TYR A 4 -12.53 42.50 -42.98
N LEU A 5 -12.19 42.79 -44.22
CA LEU A 5 -12.12 41.77 -45.27
C LEU A 5 -10.97 40.77 -45.02
N LYS A 6 -9.80 41.22 -44.53
CA LYS A 6 -8.66 40.32 -44.22
C LYS A 6 -8.95 39.36 -43.05
N ARG A 7 -9.67 39.82 -42.04
CA ARG A 7 -10.09 38.93 -40.89
C ARG A 7 -11.16 37.93 -41.32
N PHE A 8 -12.08 38.34 -42.20
CA PHE A 8 -13.13 37.42 -42.67
C PHE A 8 -12.56 36.34 -43.54
N THR A 9 -11.61 36.60 -44.41
CA THR A 9 -10.91 35.59 -45.23
C THR A 9 -10.04 34.66 -44.38
N GLN A 10 -9.41 35.11 -43.31
CA GLN A 10 -8.66 34.23 -42.42
C GLN A 10 -9.56 33.26 -41.64
N VAL A 11 -10.71 33.70 -41.16
CA VAL A 11 -11.67 32.86 -40.44
C VAL A 11 -12.24 31.80 -41.37
N ILE A 12 -12.61 32.15 -42.59
CA ILE A 12 -13.12 31.19 -43.59
C ILE A 12 -12.04 30.16 -43.94
N SER A 13 -10.77 30.58 -44.11
CA SER A 13 -9.67 29.65 -44.39
C SER A 13 -9.43 28.65 -43.24
N ILE A 14 -9.56 29.07 -42.00
CA ILE A 14 -9.41 28.17 -40.84
C ILE A 14 -10.53 27.16 -40.78
N PHE A 15 -11.78 27.57 -41.02
CA PHE A 15 -12.92 26.64 -41.09
C PHE A 15 -12.82 25.64 -42.25
N LEU A 16 -12.31 26.09 -43.41
CA LEU A 16 -12.10 25.20 -44.55
C LEU A 16 -11.00 24.16 -44.32
N VAL A 17 -9.91 24.56 -43.62
CA VAL A 17 -8.83 23.63 -43.26
C VAL A 17 -9.30 22.61 -42.22
N ILE A 18 -10.09 23.03 -41.22
CA ILE A 18 -10.67 22.14 -40.23
C ILE A 18 -11.67 21.16 -40.90
N ALA A 19 -12.50 21.64 -41.82
CA ALA A 19 -13.46 20.80 -42.52
C ALA A 19 -12.77 19.77 -43.44
N LEU A 20 -11.70 20.18 -44.15
CA LEU A 20 -10.89 19.28 -44.98
C LEU A 20 -10.12 18.26 -44.15
N ALA A 21 -9.56 18.68 -43.03
CA ALA A 21 -8.87 17.76 -42.11
C ALA A 21 -9.83 16.72 -41.50
N ASN A 22 -11.04 17.12 -41.12
CA ASN A 22 -12.08 16.19 -40.67
C ASN A 22 -12.53 15.23 -41.78
N PHE A 23 -12.70 15.73 -43.02
CA PHE A 23 -13.10 14.90 -44.14
C PHE A 23 -12.02 13.89 -44.52
N THR A 24 -10.74 14.29 -44.53
CA THR A 24 -9.62 13.36 -44.78
C THR A 24 -9.44 12.33 -43.68
N PHE A 25 -9.60 12.73 -42.42
CA PHE A 25 -9.52 11.82 -41.27
C PHE A 25 -10.65 10.77 -41.30
N GLN A 26 -11.86 11.17 -41.65
CA GLN A 26 -13.02 10.31 -41.79
C GLN A 26 -12.87 9.28 -42.90
N TYR A 27 -12.18 9.66 -44.01
CA TYR A 27 -11.95 8.79 -45.15
C TYR A 27 -10.79 7.80 -44.98
N ILE A 28 -9.75 8.23 -44.24
CA ILE A 28 -8.54 7.42 -44.00
C ILE A 28 -8.73 6.46 -42.80
N PHE A 29 -9.54 6.87 -41.83
CA PHE A 29 -9.77 6.08 -40.59
C PHE A 29 -11.27 5.94 -40.25
N PRO A 30 -12.06 5.30 -41.11
CA PRO A 30 -13.52 5.23 -40.92
C PRO A 30 -13.94 4.55 -39.60
N ASN A 31 -13.19 3.54 -39.16
CA ASN A 31 -13.48 2.84 -37.87
C ASN A 31 -13.02 3.58 -36.63
N SER A 32 -12.06 4.50 -36.73
CA SER A 32 -11.60 5.30 -35.62
C SER A 32 -12.53 6.49 -35.34
N TYR A 33 -13.14 7.04 -36.37
CA TYR A 33 -14.02 8.20 -36.23
C TYR A 33 -15.31 7.83 -35.50
N GLN A 34 -15.88 6.67 -35.74
CA GLN A 34 -17.07 6.20 -35.02
C GLN A 34 -16.79 5.98 -33.53
N ARG A 35 -15.60 5.49 -33.16
CA ARG A 35 -15.22 5.31 -31.73
C ARG A 35 -15.10 6.61 -30.94
N PHE A 36 -14.78 7.73 -31.59
CA PHE A 36 -14.65 9.04 -30.87
C PHE A 36 -15.99 9.75 -30.69
N PHE A 37 -17.03 9.38 -31.47
CA PHE A 37 -18.34 10.04 -31.46
C PHE A 37 -19.48 9.12 -31.03
N GLU A 38 -19.21 7.86 -30.70
CA GLU A 38 -20.19 7.08 -29.98
C GLU A 38 -20.49 7.77 -28.65
N PRO A 39 -21.77 8.08 -28.37
CA PRO A 39 -22.12 8.60 -27.05
C PRO A 39 -21.60 7.61 -26.03
N ILE A 40 -20.77 8.07 -25.10
CA ILE A 40 -20.34 7.29 -23.95
C ILE A 40 -21.63 6.71 -23.38
N PRO A 41 -21.80 5.38 -23.33
CA PRO A 41 -23.04 4.81 -22.82
C PRO A 41 -23.29 5.40 -21.44
N ASN A 42 -24.45 6.03 -21.25
CA ASN A 42 -24.84 6.74 -20.04
C ASN A 42 -24.86 5.85 -18.78
N LYS A 43 -24.50 4.60 -18.95
CA LYS A 43 -24.30 3.60 -17.91
C LYS A 43 -23.13 2.72 -18.35
N VAL A 44 -21.91 3.10 -17.94
CA VAL A 44 -20.92 2.07 -17.67
C VAL A 44 -21.53 1.33 -16.49
N GLU A 45 -22.22 0.23 -16.77
CA GLU A 45 -22.54 -0.74 -15.73
C GLU A 45 -21.19 -1.11 -15.14
N ARG A 46 -20.88 -0.59 -13.95
CA ARG A 46 -19.76 -1.12 -13.19
C ARG A 46 -20.02 -2.61 -13.12
N PRO A 47 -19.04 -3.44 -13.46
CA PRO A 47 -19.19 -4.86 -13.22
C PRO A 47 -19.65 -4.98 -11.76
N THR A 48 -20.85 -5.43 -11.56
CA THR A 48 -21.51 -5.46 -10.25
C THR A 48 -20.78 -6.45 -9.33
N GLU A 49 -19.90 -7.26 -9.91
CA GLU A 49 -19.15 -8.29 -9.19
C GLU A 49 -17.85 -8.55 -9.96
N LEU A 50 -16.72 -8.36 -9.31
CA LEU A 50 -15.44 -8.77 -9.88
C LEU A 50 -15.35 -10.28 -9.74
N GLU A 51 -15.24 -10.99 -10.87
CA GLU A 51 -14.95 -12.41 -10.85
C GLU A 51 -13.60 -12.66 -10.16
N PRO A 52 -13.50 -13.69 -9.29
CA PRO A 52 -12.25 -14.00 -8.63
C PRO A 52 -11.23 -14.52 -9.64
N ASN A 53 -10.14 -13.81 -9.78
CA ASN A 53 -8.93 -14.22 -10.47
C ASN A 53 -7.75 -13.50 -9.79
N GLU A 54 -6.54 -13.89 -10.13
CA GLU A 54 -5.33 -13.41 -9.49
C GLU A 54 -5.24 -11.88 -9.47
N PHE A 55 -5.47 -11.26 -10.61
CA PHE A 55 -5.41 -9.80 -10.76
C PHE A 55 -6.51 -9.09 -9.93
N ASN A 56 -7.75 -9.57 -9.98
CA ASN A 56 -8.87 -8.98 -9.24
C ASN A 56 -8.70 -9.13 -7.71
N VAL A 57 -8.07 -10.22 -7.27
CA VAL A 57 -7.72 -10.41 -5.86
C VAL A 57 -6.71 -9.37 -5.41
N GLU A 58 -5.63 -9.13 -6.16
CA GLU A 58 -4.64 -8.10 -5.84
C GLU A 58 -5.23 -6.69 -5.87
N VAL A 59 -6.04 -6.37 -6.90
CA VAL A 59 -6.78 -5.10 -6.97
C VAL A 59 -7.64 -4.90 -5.73
N SER A 60 -8.33 -5.96 -5.27
CA SER A 60 -9.22 -5.89 -4.11
C SER A 60 -8.44 -5.67 -2.81
N LEU A 61 -7.32 -6.36 -2.63
CA LEU A 61 -6.43 -6.13 -1.48
C LEU A 61 -5.91 -4.69 -1.47
N MET A 62 -5.43 -4.18 -2.60
CA MET A 62 -4.96 -2.79 -2.71
C MET A 62 -6.07 -1.79 -2.42
N ARG A 63 -7.29 -2.04 -2.89
CA ARG A 63 -8.47 -1.20 -2.57
C ARG A 63 -8.77 -1.19 -1.06
N LEU A 64 -8.54 -2.30 -0.37
CA LEU A 64 -8.69 -2.41 1.08
C LEU A 64 -7.53 -1.77 1.86
N GLY A 65 -6.53 -1.22 1.17
CA GLY A 65 -5.32 -0.66 1.79
C GLY A 65 -4.29 -1.71 2.20
N ILE A 66 -4.46 -2.97 1.78
CA ILE A 66 -3.48 -4.04 2.01
C ILE A 66 -2.50 -4.03 0.83
N PRO A 67 -1.22 -3.68 1.05
CA PRO A 67 -0.26 -3.69 -0.04
C PRO A 67 0.05 -5.12 -0.50
N THR A 68 0.24 -5.32 -1.82
CA THR A 68 0.52 -6.64 -2.43
C THR A 68 1.79 -6.65 -3.27
N GLY A 69 2.53 -5.54 -3.34
CA GLY A 69 3.59 -5.37 -4.31
C GLY A 69 3.05 -4.92 -5.66
N ALA A 70 3.47 -5.55 -6.76
CA ALA A 70 2.89 -5.30 -8.06
C ALA A 70 1.46 -5.86 -8.14
N VAL A 71 0.59 -5.19 -8.91
CA VAL A 71 -0.74 -5.70 -9.23
C VAL A 71 -0.68 -6.17 -10.69
N ASP A 72 -0.26 -7.40 -10.90
CA ASP A 72 0.02 -7.96 -12.22
C ASP A 72 -0.61 -9.34 -12.46
N GLY A 73 -1.33 -9.87 -11.47
CA GLY A 73 -1.94 -11.20 -11.50
C GLY A 73 -0.93 -12.32 -11.24
N VAL A 74 0.24 -12.01 -10.71
CA VAL A 74 1.26 -13.01 -10.32
C VAL A 74 1.43 -13.02 -8.82
N TRP A 75 1.02 -14.08 -8.17
CA TRP A 75 1.12 -14.19 -6.70
C TRP A 75 2.52 -14.50 -6.23
N ASP A 76 3.27 -13.45 -6.03
CA ASP A 76 4.62 -13.48 -5.48
C ASP A 76 4.61 -13.49 -3.92
N GLN A 77 5.75 -13.31 -3.30
CA GLN A 77 5.89 -13.28 -1.83
C GLN A 77 5.19 -12.06 -1.20
N ARG A 78 5.04 -10.95 -1.94
CA ARG A 78 4.31 -9.77 -1.45
C ARG A 78 2.80 -9.98 -1.51
N SER A 79 2.29 -10.62 -2.57
CA SER A 79 0.90 -11.03 -2.66
C SER A 79 0.55 -11.99 -1.51
N ARG A 80 1.41 -12.98 -1.23
CA ARG A 80 1.27 -13.92 -0.09
C ARG A 80 1.31 -13.21 1.27
N GLN A 81 2.11 -12.16 1.40
CA GLN A 81 2.10 -11.30 2.58
C GLN A 81 0.75 -10.58 2.71
N GLY A 82 0.20 -10.07 1.61
CA GLY A 82 -1.13 -9.47 1.56
C GLY A 82 -2.25 -10.44 1.98
N PHE A 83 -2.20 -11.70 1.56
CA PHE A 83 -3.15 -12.73 1.98
C PHE A 83 -3.10 -12.98 3.50
N CYS A 84 -1.89 -13.07 4.07
CA CYS A 84 -1.70 -13.21 5.51
C CYS A 84 -2.34 -12.03 6.26
N ILE A 85 -2.10 -10.81 5.81
CA ILE A 85 -2.67 -9.59 6.40
C ILE A 85 -4.21 -9.59 6.31
N TRP A 86 -4.77 -9.95 5.15
CA TRP A 86 -6.22 -10.03 4.98
C TRP A 86 -6.84 -11.07 5.92
N ARG A 87 -6.23 -12.24 6.06
CA ARG A 87 -6.67 -13.29 7.00
C ARG A 87 -6.65 -12.79 8.44
N GLU A 88 -5.58 -12.09 8.84
CA GLU A 88 -5.50 -11.44 10.15
C GLU A 88 -6.67 -10.50 10.40
N LEU A 89 -6.89 -9.56 9.47
CA LEU A 89 -7.89 -8.50 9.62
C LEU A 89 -9.34 -8.99 9.45
N THR A 90 -9.52 -10.24 9.03
CA THR A 90 -10.83 -10.89 8.91
C THR A 90 -11.03 -12.06 9.88
N GLY A 91 -10.10 -12.24 10.85
CA GLY A 91 -10.19 -13.25 11.90
C GLY A 91 -10.07 -14.69 11.40
N ARG A 92 -9.29 -14.93 10.34
CA ARG A 92 -9.03 -16.24 9.75
C ARG A 92 -7.71 -16.81 10.26
N ASP A 93 -7.51 -18.11 10.05
CA ASP A 93 -6.24 -18.78 10.38
C ASP A 93 -5.07 -18.16 9.60
N LEU A 94 -4.03 -17.76 10.33
CA LEU A 94 -2.88 -17.08 9.74
C LEU A 94 -1.99 -18.07 9.00
N ASN A 95 -1.87 -17.88 7.72
CA ASN A 95 -0.87 -18.53 6.87
C ASN A 95 -0.55 -17.63 5.66
N ARG A 96 0.41 -18.03 4.86
CA ARG A 96 0.86 -17.33 3.65
C ARG A 96 0.56 -18.13 2.39
N ASP A 97 -0.30 -19.11 2.48
CA ASP A 97 -0.70 -19.93 1.33
C ASP A 97 -1.52 -19.14 0.34
N VAL A 98 -1.48 -19.59 -0.89
CA VAL A 98 -2.35 -19.08 -1.94
C VAL A 98 -3.81 -19.30 -1.52
N PRO A 99 -4.68 -18.27 -1.61
CA PRO A 99 -6.07 -18.39 -1.24
C PRO A 99 -6.78 -19.38 -2.18
N ASP A 100 -7.62 -20.22 -1.61
CA ASP A 100 -8.52 -21.05 -2.40
C ASP A 100 -9.62 -20.21 -3.06
N LEU A 101 -10.44 -20.80 -3.90
CA LEU A 101 -11.48 -20.08 -4.63
C LEU A 101 -12.50 -19.39 -3.70
N ALA A 102 -12.79 -19.98 -2.55
CA ALA A 102 -13.72 -19.39 -1.57
C ALA A 102 -13.10 -18.16 -0.91
N GLU A 103 -11.83 -18.21 -0.55
CA GLU A 103 -11.10 -17.06 -0.02
C GLU A 103 -10.92 -15.97 -1.08
N GLN A 104 -10.63 -16.33 -2.34
CA GLN A 104 -10.53 -15.35 -3.43
C GLN A 104 -11.84 -14.58 -3.59
N ARG A 105 -12.98 -15.27 -3.60
CA ARG A 105 -14.31 -14.63 -3.62
C ARG A 105 -14.50 -13.72 -2.43
N ALA A 106 -14.21 -14.19 -1.22
CA ALA A 106 -14.33 -13.40 -0.01
C ALA A 106 -13.46 -12.13 -0.03
N ILE A 107 -12.24 -12.21 -0.58
CA ILE A 107 -11.37 -11.02 -0.76
C ILE A 107 -12.03 -10.02 -1.70
N VAL A 108 -12.50 -10.48 -2.86
CA VAL A 108 -13.12 -9.61 -3.89
C VAL A 108 -14.41 -8.97 -3.36
N GLU A 109 -15.22 -9.69 -2.61
CA GLU A 109 -16.48 -9.24 -2.00
C GLU A 109 -16.28 -8.32 -0.80
N THR A 110 -15.11 -8.37 -0.13
CA THR A 110 -14.82 -7.50 1.03
C THR A 110 -14.87 -6.03 0.62
N GLN A 111 -15.83 -5.29 1.15
CA GLN A 111 -15.99 -3.85 0.85
C GLN A 111 -15.14 -2.98 1.75
N ARG A 112 -14.98 -3.37 3.01
CA ARG A 112 -14.26 -2.62 4.04
C ARG A 112 -13.66 -3.56 5.07
N LEU A 113 -12.49 -3.20 5.58
CA LEU A 113 -11.90 -3.84 6.75
C LEU A 113 -12.38 -3.13 8.02
N THR A 114 -12.60 -3.91 9.06
CA THR A 114 -12.90 -3.43 10.41
C THR A 114 -11.94 -4.12 11.38
N LEU A 115 -11.29 -3.32 12.20
CA LEU A 115 -10.42 -3.88 13.24
C LEU A 115 -11.27 -4.37 14.41
N ASP A 116 -10.92 -5.51 14.96
CA ASP A 116 -11.51 -6.03 16.19
C ASP A 116 -10.89 -5.34 17.43
N ARG A 117 -11.33 -5.77 18.62
CA ARG A 117 -10.89 -5.18 19.91
C ARG A 117 -9.48 -5.58 20.31
N ASP A 118 -8.84 -6.48 19.59
CA ASP A 118 -7.49 -6.94 19.92
C ASP A 118 -6.41 -5.96 19.48
N PHE A 119 -6.73 -5.05 18.56
CA PHE A 119 -5.82 -3.97 18.19
C PHE A 119 -5.78 -2.87 19.24
N ILE A 120 -4.60 -2.26 19.42
CA ILE A 120 -4.42 -1.09 20.28
C ILE A 120 -4.24 0.17 19.44
N VAL A 121 -4.60 1.33 19.99
CA VAL A 121 -4.17 2.63 19.40
C VAL A 121 -2.65 2.69 19.46
N GLY A 122 -2.03 2.87 18.31
CA GLY A 122 -0.58 2.76 18.12
C GLY A 122 -0.20 1.80 16.98
N VAL A 123 1.02 1.32 16.99
CA VAL A 123 1.54 0.41 15.96
C VAL A 123 1.46 -1.04 16.43
N ASN A 124 0.69 -1.86 15.75
CA ASN A 124 0.49 -3.29 16.04
C ASN A 124 1.27 -4.12 15.02
N ILE A 125 2.32 -4.80 15.44
CA ILE A 125 3.27 -5.52 14.60
C ILE A 125 2.99 -7.02 14.66
N ASN A 126 2.63 -7.61 13.52
CA ASN A 126 2.45 -9.04 13.38
C ASN A 126 3.70 -9.70 12.78
N LYS A 127 4.42 -10.48 13.59
CA LYS A 127 5.61 -11.22 13.14
C LYS A 127 5.28 -12.34 12.15
N ALA A 128 4.08 -12.91 12.20
CA ALA A 128 3.67 -13.97 11.27
C ALA A 128 3.51 -13.43 9.84
N CYS A 129 2.88 -12.28 9.68
CA CYS A 129 2.62 -11.66 8.39
C CYS A 129 3.70 -10.66 7.96
N GLN A 130 4.66 -10.31 8.84
CA GLN A 130 5.65 -9.26 8.60
C GLN A 130 4.99 -7.94 8.21
N SER A 131 3.99 -7.55 8.98
CA SER A 131 3.15 -6.37 8.78
C SER A 131 2.98 -5.59 10.07
N ALA A 132 2.60 -4.35 9.94
CA ALA A 132 2.11 -3.54 11.06
C ALA A 132 0.79 -2.88 10.67
N VAL A 133 -0.12 -2.78 11.64
CA VAL A 133 -1.35 -1.99 11.55
C VAL A 133 -1.18 -0.79 12.47
N TRP A 134 -1.07 0.39 11.89
CA TRP A 134 -1.03 1.63 12.66
C TRP A 134 -2.43 2.16 12.87
N VAL A 135 -2.95 2.00 14.08
CA VAL A 135 -4.26 2.50 14.52
C VAL A 135 -4.09 3.89 15.09
N LYS A 136 -4.74 4.87 14.48
CA LYS A 136 -4.52 6.31 14.77
C LYS A 136 -5.41 6.83 15.91
N ASP A 137 -6.56 6.20 16.14
CA ASP A 137 -7.51 6.64 17.15
C ASP A 137 -8.36 5.50 17.73
N ALA A 138 -9.07 5.78 18.80
CA ALA A 138 -9.88 4.80 19.51
C ALA A 138 -11.14 4.32 18.77
N THR A 139 -11.48 4.91 17.62
CA THR A 139 -12.60 4.44 16.80
C THR A 139 -12.27 3.16 16.05
N MET A 140 -10.98 2.81 15.94
CA MET A 140 -10.45 1.68 15.16
C MET A 140 -10.79 1.73 13.66
N GLN A 141 -11.30 2.87 13.20
CA GLN A 141 -11.69 3.06 11.79
C GLN A 141 -10.61 3.77 10.96
N ASN A 142 -9.72 4.49 11.64
CA ASN A 142 -8.63 5.22 11.03
C ASN A 142 -7.32 4.47 11.28
N PHE A 143 -6.94 3.64 10.32
CA PHE A 143 -5.72 2.84 10.40
C PHE A 143 -5.02 2.75 9.05
N GLU A 144 -3.74 2.43 9.09
CA GLU A 144 -2.92 2.14 7.91
C GLU A 144 -2.20 0.81 8.09
N ILE A 145 -2.03 0.10 6.98
CA ILE A 145 -1.30 -1.17 6.93
C ILE A 145 0.06 -0.93 6.31
N ILE A 146 1.09 -1.42 6.97
CA ILE A 146 2.50 -1.12 6.68
C ILE A 146 3.27 -2.44 6.55
N TYR A 147 4.14 -2.55 5.56
CA TYR A 147 5.13 -3.63 5.51
C TYR A 147 6.22 -3.41 6.54
N VAL A 148 6.60 -4.48 7.22
CA VAL A 148 7.75 -4.46 8.12
C VAL A 148 8.63 -5.68 7.88
N SER A 149 9.87 -5.62 8.37
CA SER A 149 10.75 -6.80 8.50
C SER A 149 11.29 -6.82 9.93
N THR A 150 10.90 -7.86 10.68
CA THR A 150 11.25 -8.02 12.10
C THR A 150 12.57 -8.78 12.26
N GLY A 151 13.00 -8.95 13.50
CA GLY A 151 14.23 -9.69 13.83
C GLY A 151 14.12 -11.19 13.61
N VAL A 152 15.26 -11.80 13.24
CA VAL A 152 15.42 -13.25 13.07
C VAL A 152 15.54 -13.92 14.44
N GLU A 153 14.79 -14.99 14.67
CA GLU A 153 14.94 -15.82 15.88
C GLU A 153 16.22 -16.72 15.82
N PRO A 154 16.89 -17.02 16.94
CA PRO A 154 16.62 -16.52 18.29
C PRO A 154 17.13 -15.10 18.50
N GLY A 155 16.50 -14.34 19.43
CA GLY A 155 16.88 -12.96 19.71
C GLY A 155 16.24 -11.94 18.79
N GLY A 156 15.18 -12.33 18.11
CA GLY A 156 14.38 -11.47 17.23
C GLY A 156 13.60 -10.37 17.96
N THR A 157 12.61 -9.78 17.29
CA THR A 157 11.81 -8.72 17.90
C THR A 157 10.97 -9.27 19.05
N ASP A 158 11.11 -8.68 20.24
CA ASP A 158 10.45 -9.12 21.47
C ASP A 158 8.94 -8.92 21.40
N VAL A 159 8.19 -9.98 21.70
CA VAL A 159 6.72 -9.95 21.81
C VAL A 159 6.31 -9.20 23.08
N GLY A 160 5.29 -8.36 22.99
CA GLY A 160 4.79 -7.58 24.11
C GLY A 160 4.14 -6.27 23.69
N THR A 161 3.75 -5.48 24.68
CA THR A 161 3.24 -4.12 24.47
C THR A 161 4.18 -3.12 25.15
N TRP A 162 4.70 -2.22 24.37
CA TRP A 162 5.74 -1.28 24.73
C TRP A 162 5.27 0.15 24.50
N SER A 163 6.04 1.12 25.00
CA SER A 163 5.87 2.53 24.62
C SER A 163 7.15 3.03 23.96
N ILE A 164 7.02 3.95 23.02
CA ILE A 164 8.19 4.68 22.52
C ILE A 164 8.80 5.49 23.67
N THR A 165 10.06 5.22 23.97
CA THR A 165 10.79 5.84 25.10
C THR A 165 11.79 6.89 24.62
N TRP A 166 12.27 6.76 23.39
CA TRP A 166 13.22 7.67 22.78
C TRP A 166 13.10 7.65 21.27
N LYS A 167 13.42 8.78 20.61
CA LYS A 167 13.45 8.89 19.14
C LYS A 167 14.49 9.89 18.64
N VAL A 168 15.00 9.67 17.44
CA VAL A 168 16.02 10.52 16.80
C VAL A 168 15.55 10.92 15.40
N ASN A 169 15.42 12.23 15.15
CA ASN A 169 14.95 12.76 13.84
C ASN A 169 16.10 12.94 12.84
N ARG A 170 16.90 11.92 12.66
CA ARG A 170 18.01 11.86 11.68
C ARG A 170 18.50 10.43 11.53
N TRP A 171 19.49 10.22 10.69
CA TRP A 171 20.27 9.00 10.70
C TRP A 171 20.95 8.79 12.07
N TYR A 172 20.91 7.56 12.53
CA TYR A 172 21.48 7.12 13.80
C TYR A 172 22.28 5.85 13.60
N GLU A 173 23.55 5.86 13.98
CA GLU A 173 24.41 4.68 13.96
C GLU A 173 24.11 3.78 15.15
N SER A 174 23.90 2.49 14.87
CA SER A 174 23.63 1.51 15.92
C SER A 174 24.88 1.26 16.77
N VAL A 175 24.76 1.39 18.08
CA VAL A 175 25.84 1.03 19.00
C VAL A 175 26.02 -0.49 19.16
N GLN A 176 25.06 -1.28 18.70
CA GLN A 176 25.09 -2.75 18.84
C GLN A 176 25.56 -3.46 17.56
N ILE A 177 25.42 -2.82 16.43
CA ILE A 177 25.71 -3.40 15.12
C ILE A 177 26.68 -2.44 14.42
N PRO A 178 27.96 -2.81 14.26
CA PRO A 178 28.91 -2.00 13.50
C PRO A 178 28.39 -1.70 12.10
N ASP A 179 28.53 -0.46 11.64
CA ASP A 179 28.06 0.04 10.34
C ASP A 179 26.55 -0.10 10.12
N GLY A 180 25.79 -0.38 11.16
CA GLY A 180 24.33 -0.48 11.11
C GLY A 180 23.67 0.89 11.27
N TRP A 181 23.11 1.45 10.18
CA TRP A 181 22.44 2.74 10.20
C TRP A 181 20.91 2.59 10.25
N MET A 182 20.29 3.41 11.08
CA MET A 182 18.84 3.50 11.28
C MET A 182 18.34 4.89 10.88
N TYR A 183 17.39 4.95 9.97
CA TYR A 183 16.76 6.20 9.62
C TYR A 183 15.59 6.51 10.55
N LYS A 184 15.68 7.65 11.25
CA LYS A 184 14.65 8.16 12.18
C LYS A 184 14.13 7.11 13.17
N PRO A 185 15.01 6.45 13.97
CA PRO A 185 14.59 5.39 14.86
C PRO A 185 13.68 5.91 15.99
N MET A 186 12.70 5.08 16.35
CA MET A 186 11.82 5.24 17.51
C MET A 186 11.94 3.98 18.37
N PHE A 187 12.64 4.10 19.51
CA PHE A 187 12.98 2.99 20.40
C PHE A 187 11.84 2.65 21.34
N PHE A 188 11.50 1.36 21.47
CA PHE A 188 10.33 0.91 22.22
C PHE A 188 10.58 -0.21 23.24
N ALA A 189 11.59 -1.03 23.09
CA ALA A 189 11.86 -2.18 23.95
C ALA A 189 13.19 -2.06 24.71
N TYR A 190 13.32 -2.80 25.81
CA TYR A 190 14.49 -2.73 26.71
C TYR A 190 15.82 -3.02 26.05
N LYS A 191 15.84 -3.83 25.00
CA LYS A 191 17.08 -4.18 24.27
C LYS A 191 17.45 -3.15 23.20
N GLY A 192 16.86 -1.97 23.21
CA GLY A 192 17.11 -0.94 22.20
C GLY A 192 16.50 -1.26 20.84
N GLN A 193 15.45 -2.06 20.82
CA GLN A 193 14.70 -2.33 19.59
C GLN A 193 13.92 -1.09 19.17
N ALA A 194 13.91 -0.81 17.87
CA ALA A 194 13.29 0.40 17.32
C ALA A 194 12.47 0.12 16.06
N LEU A 195 11.48 0.97 15.83
CA LEU A 195 10.91 1.18 14.48
C LEU A 195 11.85 2.12 13.74
N HIS A 196 12.30 1.76 12.54
CA HIS A 196 13.21 2.62 11.78
C HIS A 196 13.19 2.32 10.28
N GLY A 197 13.55 3.30 9.45
CA GLY A 197 13.93 3.08 8.06
C GLY A 197 15.36 2.52 7.98
N SER A 198 15.64 1.71 6.97
CA SER A 198 16.96 1.16 6.70
C SER A 198 17.73 2.05 5.71
N GLU A 199 18.99 1.77 5.42
CA GLU A 199 19.76 2.48 4.40
C GLU A 199 19.13 2.37 3.02
N ASN A 200 18.47 1.22 2.77
CA ASN A 200 17.74 0.96 1.54
C ASN A 200 16.41 0.27 1.89
N ASP A 201 15.33 0.69 1.24
CA ASP A 201 13.99 0.10 1.39
C ASP A 201 13.94 -1.39 0.97
N SER A 202 14.89 -1.86 0.16
CA SER A 202 15.02 -3.28 -0.16
C SER A 202 15.34 -4.18 1.04
N PHE A 203 15.80 -3.59 2.16
CA PHE A 203 16.02 -4.32 3.42
C PHE A 203 14.73 -4.58 4.22
N VAL A 204 13.60 -4.07 3.74
CA VAL A 204 12.27 -4.44 4.25
C VAL A 204 11.80 -5.68 3.52
N HIS A 205 12.23 -6.84 4.00
CA HIS A 205 11.90 -8.14 3.41
C HIS A 205 10.48 -8.58 3.81
N TRP A 206 9.93 -9.54 3.06
CA TRP A 206 8.68 -10.24 3.38
C TRP A 206 8.86 -11.29 4.51
N TYR A 207 10.07 -11.46 5.01
CA TYR A 207 10.48 -12.39 6.06
C TYR A 207 11.31 -11.65 7.13
N PRO A 208 11.49 -12.23 8.33
CA PRO A 208 12.37 -11.66 9.36
C PRO A 208 13.83 -11.58 8.84
N ALA A 209 14.44 -10.41 8.94
CA ALA A 209 15.79 -10.20 8.42
C ALA A 209 16.63 -9.21 9.25
N SER A 210 16.10 -8.68 10.35
CA SER A 210 16.84 -7.76 11.23
C SER A 210 17.44 -8.49 12.43
N HIS A 211 18.23 -7.79 13.23
CA HIS A 211 18.80 -8.27 14.49
C HIS A 211 17.87 -8.02 15.71
N GLY A 212 16.62 -7.61 15.48
CA GLY A 212 15.63 -7.36 16.55
C GLY A 212 14.82 -6.09 16.36
N CYS A 213 15.34 -5.10 15.65
CA CYS A 213 14.55 -3.92 15.26
C CYS A 213 13.46 -4.27 14.25
N VAL A 214 12.54 -3.35 14.05
CA VAL A 214 11.47 -3.43 13.05
C VAL A 214 11.79 -2.45 11.93
N ARG A 215 12.21 -3.00 10.80
CA ARG A 215 12.51 -2.22 9.59
C ARG A 215 11.22 -1.83 8.89
N MET A 216 11.12 -0.59 8.47
CA MET A 216 10.00 0.00 7.73
C MET A 216 10.51 0.71 6.49
N LEU A 217 9.66 0.87 5.49
CA LEU A 217 9.98 1.71 4.33
C LEU A 217 10.15 3.16 4.79
N HIS A 218 11.04 3.92 4.14
CA HIS A 218 11.28 5.32 4.48
C HIS A 218 9.99 6.14 4.46
N LYS A 219 9.12 5.94 3.46
CA LYS A 219 7.84 6.64 3.36
C LYS A 219 6.93 6.40 4.58
N ASP A 220 7.00 5.21 5.18
CA ASP A 220 6.13 4.84 6.30
C ASP A 220 6.67 5.37 7.62
N ILE A 221 7.99 5.36 7.82
CA ILE A 221 8.61 6.02 8.97
C ILE A 221 8.38 7.54 8.93
N GLU A 222 8.46 8.16 7.74
CA GLU A 222 8.15 9.59 7.57
C GLU A 222 6.68 9.91 7.89
N LYS A 223 5.74 9.05 7.52
CA LYS A 223 4.32 9.21 7.87
C LYS A 223 4.12 9.19 9.39
N LEU A 224 4.71 8.22 10.11
CA LEU A 224 4.64 8.14 11.56
C LEU A 224 5.18 9.43 12.21
N TRP A 225 6.37 9.90 11.76
CA TRP A 225 6.97 11.12 12.26
C TRP A 225 6.11 12.35 12.00
N SER A 226 5.61 12.52 10.77
CA SER A 226 4.80 13.67 10.35
C SER A 226 3.45 13.73 11.07
N ALA A 227 2.91 12.57 11.44
CA ALA A 227 1.68 12.48 12.23
C ALA A 227 1.91 12.68 13.75
N GLY A 228 3.15 12.91 14.17
CA GLY A 228 3.49 13.14 15.57
C GLY A 228 3.65 11.86 16.41
N PHE A 229 3.61 10.67 15.78
CA PHE A 229 3.84 9.42 16.49
C PHE A 229 5.23 9.42 17.17
N GLY A 230 5.28 9.01 18.42
CA GLY A 230 6.53 9.03 19.17
C GLY A 230 6.39 8.82 20.67
N LEU A 231 7.08 9.61 21.49
CA LEU A 231 7.21 9.40 22.93
C LEU A 231 5.87 9.11 23.63
N GLY A 232 5.77 7.97 24.29
CA GLY A 232 4.59 7.50 25.00
C GLY A 232 3.61 6.67 24.15
N ASP A 233 3.64 6.81 22.82
CA ASP A 233 2.81 6.03 21.93
C ASP A 233 3.14 4.53 22.02
N LYS A 234 2.12 3.71 21.75
CA LYS A 234 2.20 2.27 21.97
C LYS A 234 2.67 1.53 20.72
N VAL A 235 3.51 0.53 20.98
CA VAL A 235 3.92 -0.49 20.01
C VAL A 235 3.58 -1.85 20.59
N ARG A 236 2.73 -2.61 19.93
CA ARG A 236 2.42 -4.00 20.27
C ARG A 236 3.08 -4.92 19.26
N VAL A 237 3.82 -5.91 19.73
CA VAL A 237 4.44 -6.96 18.91
C VAL A 237 3.82 -8.29 19.27
N TYR A 238 3.37 -9.07 18.29
CA TYR A 238 2.74 -10.37 18.49
C TYR A 238 2.98 -11.32 17.29
N GLY A 239 2.47 -12.53 17.42
CA GLY A 239 2.63 -13.57 16.42
C GLY A 239 4.02 -14.19 16.41
N LYS A 240 4.19 -15.20 15.57
CA LYS A 240 5.45 -15.91 15.37
C LYS A 240 5.59 -16.20 13.88
N TRP A 241 6.77 -15.97 13.34
CA TRP A 241 7.09 -16.37 11.98
C TRP A 241 7.10 -17.90 11.86
N GLN A 242 6.47 -18.43 10.83
CA GLN A 242 6.32 -19.88 10.64
C GLN A 242 7.07 -20.40 9.39
N GLY A 243 7.90 -19.55 8.74
CA GLY A 243 8.69 -19.92 7.57
C GLY A 243 8.05 -19.60 6.26
#